data_bb87d88a2f6734e669950ec606fdab43
#
_entry.id   bb87d88a2f6734e669950ec606fdab43
#
_cell.length_a   1.000
_cell.length_b   1.000
_cell.length_c   1.000
_cell.angle_alpha   90.00
_cell.angle_beta   90.00
_cell.angle_gamma   90.00
#
_symmetry.space_group_name_H-M   'P 1'
#
loop_
_entity.id
_entity.type
_entity.pdbx_description
1 polymer ?
#
loop_
_entity_poly.entity_id
_entity_poly.type
_entity_poly.pdbx_seq_one_letter_code
_entity_poly.pdbx_strand_id
1 'polypeptide(L)'
;MVYSTGGEEPVIKRVQTVDGERNFVQNLKAVEDHMAFHGKLNFCWQPDEHIHGLGQGEEGIYDYRGNVQYLYQHNMRIPIPFLVSDRGYGILVDCGSLMTFNDDCRGSWLYLDMIEQLDYYFIRGENLDEIIKGFRFLTGRAVMLPKWSFGYVQSKEAYKTQDEVVWYCKEIP
;
A
#
# COMPACT_ATOMS: atom_id res chain seq x y z
N MET A 1 -2.03 -10.10 18.23
CA MET A 1 -3.09 -11.06 18.63
C MET A 1 -3.57 -11.77 17.38
N VAL A 2 -3.60 -13.10 17.40
CA VAL A 2 -4.10 -13.93 16.29
C VAL A 2 -5.35 -14.71 16.70
N TYR A 3 -6.06 -15.25 15.71
CA TYR A 3 -7.22 -16.10 15.97
C TYR A 3 -6.88 -17.55 15.65
N SER A 4 -7.18 -18.45 16.59
CA SER A 4 -6.90 -19.89 16.48
C SER A 4 -8.08 -20.70 17.01
N THR A 5 -8.27 -21.91 16.48
CA THR A 5 -9.20 -22.90 17.03
C THR A 5 -8.65 -23.58 18.27
N GLY A 6 -7.37 -23.33 18.63
CA GLY A 6 -6.71 -23.97 19.77
C GLY A 6 -6.46 -25.46 19.58
N GLY A 7 -6.39 -25.92 18.31
CA GLY A 7 -6.24 -27.35 17.97
C GLY A 7 -7.56 -28.13 17.87
N GLU A 8 -8.69 -27.50 18.13
CA GLU A 8 -10.02 -28.07 17.89
C GLU A 8 -10.33 -28.07 16.37
N GLU A 9 -11.17 -29.01 15.92
CA GLU A 9 -11.66 -28.99 14.54
C GLU A 9 -12.46 -27.70 14.27
N PRO A 10 -12.25 -27.04 13.10
CA PRO A 10 -12.98 -25.82 12.78
C PRO A 10 -14.48 -26.08 12.62
N VAL A 11 -15.29 -25.39 13.39
CA VAL A 11 -16.76 -25.39 13.25
C VAL A 11 -17.14 -24.39 12.18
N ILE A 12 -17.55 -24.88 11.01
CA ILE A 12 -17.84 -24.05 9.84
C ILE A 12 -19.33 -23.70 9.82
N LYS A 13 -19.63 -22.41 9.75
CA LYS A 13 -20.97 -21.88 9.46
C LYS A 13 -20.99 -21.27 8.06
N ARG A 14 -21.96 -21.67 7.26
CA ARG A 14 -22.27 -21.03 5.99
C ARG A 14 -23.17 -19.82 6.20
N VAL A 15 -22.78 -18.70 5.64
CA VAL A 15 -23.51 -17.43 5.73
C VAL A 15 -23.68 -16.86 4.35
N GLN A 16 -24.92 -16.51 4.01
CA GLN A 16 -25.20 -15.76 2.77
C GLN A 16 -24.79 -14.31 2.97
N THR A 17 -23.91 -13.83 2.09
CA THR A 17 -23.46 -12.43 2.02
C THR A 17 -23.91 -11.80 0.72
N VAL A 18 -23.68 -10.50 0.55
CA VAL A 18 -23.95 -9.79 -0.71
C VAL A 18 -23.14 -10.33 -1.88
N ASP A 19 -21.94 -10.89 -1.59
CA ASP A 19 -21.03 -11.48 -2.58
C ASP A 19 -21.22 -12.99 -2.77
N GLY A 20 -22.29 -13.57 -2.20
CA GLY A 20 -22.59 -15.00 -2.26
C GLY A 20 -22.40 -15.72 -0.93
N GLU A 21 -22.45 -17.05 -0.99
CA GLU A 21 -22.30 -17.91 0.19
C GLU A 21 -20.82 -17.97 0.63
N ARG A 22 -20.57 -17.74 1.93
CA ARG A 22 -19.22 -17.81 2.51
C ARG A 22 -19.20 -18.69 3.76
N ASN A 23 -18.07 -19.34 3.97
CA ASN A 23 -17.81 -20.17 5.14
C ASN A 23 -17.08 -19.35 6.21
N PHE A 24 -17.61 -19.36 7.42
CA PHE A 24 -16.99 -18.75 8.60
C PHE A 24 -16.67 -19.80 9.64
N VAL A 25 -15.50 -19.71 10.24
CA VAL A 25 -15.12 -20.55 11.38
C VAL A 25 -15.65 -19.89 12.65
N GLN A 26 -16.50 -20.58 13.40
CA GLN A 26 -17.18 -20.04 14.58
C GLN A 26 -16.40 -20.17 15.89
N ASN A 27 -15.59 -21.23 16.01
CA ASN A 27 -14.86 -21.56 17.24
C ASN A 27 -13.45 -20.93 17.30
N LEU A 28 -13.27 -19.77 16.67
CA LEU A 28 -12.04 -19.00 16.77
C LEU A 28 -11.97 -18.28 18.12
N LYS A 29 -10.84 -18.44 18.80
CA LYS A 29 -10.48 -17.73 20.02
C LYS A 29 -9.31 -16.80 19.74
N ALA A 30 -9.35 -15.59 20.29
CA ALA A 30 -8.20 -14.70 20.25
C ALA A 30 -7.11 -15.24 21.19
N VAL A 31 -5.90 -15.38 20.67
CA VAL A 31 -4.74 -15.82 21.45
C VAL A 31 -3.61 -14.80 21.32
N GLU A 32 -2.82 -14.67 22.37
CA GLU A 32 -1.57 -13.92 22.27
C GLU A 32 -0.63 -14.68 21.36
N ASP A 33 -0.05 -13.96 20.40
CA ASP A 33 0.94 -14.49 19.48
C ASP A 33 2.34 -14.04 19.94
N HIS A 34 2.59 -12.74 19.88
CA HIS A 34 3.85 -12.14 20.33
C HIS A 34 3.66 -10.67 20.69
N MET A 35 4.68 -10.08 21.31
CA MET A 35 4.76 -8.65 21.57
C MET A 35 5.18 -7.90 20.30
N ALA A 36 4.50 -6.83 20.01
CA ALA A 36 4.85 -5.90 18.93
C ALA A 36 4.82 -4.46 19.47
N PHE A 37 5.38 -3.54 18.68
CA PHE A 37 5.53 -2.13 19.07
C PHE A 37 4.86 -1.23 18.04
N HIS A 38 4.48 -0.02 18.46
CA HIS A 38 4.23 1.06 17.55
C HIS A 38 5.55 1.73 17.15
N GLY A 39 5.73 1.99 15.85
CA GLY A 39 6.91 2.68 15.34
C GLY A 39 6.60 4.12 14.95
N LYS A 40 7.60 5.00 15.08
CA LYS A 40 7.47 6.37 14.62
C LYS A 40 8.83 6.91 14.15
N LEU A 41 8.90 7.29 12.88
CA LEU A 41 9.99 8.08 12.32
C LEU A 41 9.56 9.55 12.35
N ASN A 42 10.31 10.38 13.07
CA ASN A 42 10.06 11.82 13.09
C ASN A 42 10.99 12.52 12.10
N PHE A 43 10.46 13.54 11.42
CA PHE A 43 11.17 14.31 10.42
C PHE A 43 11.27 15.78 10.82
N CYS A 44 12.39 16.40 10.47
CA CYS A 44 12.60 17.85 10.57
C CYS A 44 12.98 18.35 9.17
N TRP A 45 11.96 18.79 8.43
CA TRP A 45 12.15 19.29 7.07
C TRP A 45 12.73 20.70 7.07
N GLN A 46 13.50 21.03 6.05
CA GLN A 46 13.86 22.42 5.79
C GLN A 46 12.61 23.23 5.39
N PRO A 47 12.57 24.55 5.61
CA PRO A 47 11.37 25.36 5.35
C PRO A 47 10.86 25.29 3.90
N ASP A 48 11.77 25.18 2.93
CA ASP A 48 11.53 25.15 1.49
C ASP A 48 11.77 23.75 0.87
N GLU A 49 11.69 22.72 1.67
CA GLU A 49 11.84 21.32 1.25
C GLU A 49 10.48 20.74 0.84
N HIS A 50 10.44 20.06 -0.29
CA HIS A 50 9.26 19.39 -0.83
C HIS A 50 9.40 17.88 -0.73
N ILE A 51 8.31 17.22 -0.34
CA ILE A 51 8.27 15.77 -0.14
C ILE A 51 7.28 15.13 -1.10
N HIS A 52 7.79 14.17 -1.87
CA HIS A 52 7.05 13.45 -2.91
C HIS A 52 7.04 11.94 -2.62
N GLY A 53 6.33 11.17 -3.43
CA GLY A 53 6.31 9.70 -3.35
C GLY A 53 5.06 9.15 -2.70
N LEU A 54 5.21 8.25 -1.72
CA LEU A 54 4.16 7.57 -0.96
C LEU A 54 3.19 6.73 -1.80
N GLY A 55 3.56 6.44 -3.07
CA GLY A 55 2.77 5.64 -3.98
C GLY A 55 1.81 6.46 -4.85
N GLN A 56 0.69 5.87 -5.20
CA GLN A 56 -0.34 6.47 -6.06
C GLN A 56 -1.66 6.58 -5.29
N GLY A 57 -2.27 7.76 -5.32
CA GLY A 57 -3.58 8.04 -4.74
C GLY A 57 -4.45 8.85 -5.70
N GLU A 58 -5.72 9.03 -5.36
CA GLU A 58 -6.71 9.74 -6.17
C GLU A 58 -6.70 11.25 -5.91
N GLU A 59 -6.08 11.68 -4.82
CA GLU A 59 -6.15 13.06 -4.33
C GLU A 59 -5.39 14.06 -5.19
N GLY A 60 -4.55 13.60 -6.12
CA GLY A 60 -3.74 14.45 -6.99
C GLY A 60 -2.68 15.26 -6.22
N ILE A 61 -2.28 14.76 -5.05
CA ILE A 61 -1.25 15.40 -4.22
C ILE A 61 0.12 14.98 -4.76
N TYR A 62 0.94 15.96 -5.12
CA TYR A 62 2.33 15.74 -5.56
C TYR A 62 3.34 16.12 -4.49
N ASP A 63 3.03 17.11 -3.66
CA ASP A 63 3.83 17.54 -2.53
C ASP A 63 3.06 17.23 -1.24
N TYR A 64 3.64 16.39 -0.41
CA TYR A 64 3.03 15.96 0.84
C TYR A 64 3.31 16.87 2.02
N ARG A 65 4.00 18.00 1.82
CA ARG A 65 4.17 19.01 2.88
C ARG A 65 2.81 19.61 3.26
N GLY A 66 2.56 19.65 4.57
CA GLY A 66 1.28 20.11 5.11
C GLY A 66 0.12 19.11 4.96
N ASN A 67 0.40 17.86 4.56
CA ASN A 67 -0.62 16.86 4.30
C ASN A 67 -0.50 15.64 5.22
N VAL A 68 -1.62 14.96 5.38
CA VAL A 68 -1.71 13.66 6.06
C VAL A 68 -2.07 12.60 5.03
N GLN A 69 -1.35 11.48 5.04
CA GLN A 69 -1.58 10.39 4.10
C GLN A 69 -1.65 9.05 4.82
N TYR A 70 -2.75 8.38 4.64
CA TYR A 70 -2.98 7.04 5.17
C TYR A 70 -2.52 6.00 4.16
N LEU A 71 -1.46 5.26 4.49
CA LEU A 71 -0.84 4.27 3.60
C LEU A 71 -1.49 2.91 3.81
N TYR A 72 -2.71 2.78 3.31
CA TYR A 72 -3.51 1.57 3.31
C TYR A 72 -3.95 1.22 1.89
N GLN A 73 -3.73 -0.04 1.50
CA GLN A 73 -4.15 -0.54 0.19
C GLN A 73 -5.66 -0.74 0.16
N HIS A 74 -6.37 0.14 -0.50
CA HIS A 74 -7.77 0.01 -0.84
C HIS A 74 -8.00 0.26 -2.33
N ASN A 75 -9.26 0.23 -2.79
CA ASN A 75 -9.58 0.49 -4.18
C ASN A 75 -8.99 1.83 -4.64
N MET A 76 -8.42 1.85 -5.85
CA MET A 76 -7.84 3.01 -6.53
C MET A 76 -6.60 3.64 -5.84
N ARG A 77 -6.00 2.94 -4.88
CA ARG A 77 -4.80 3.40 -4.18
C ARG A 77 -3.71 2.33 -4.17
N ILE A 78 -2.47 2.73 -4.41
CA ILE A 78 -1.28 1.89 -4.32
C ILE A 78 -0.28 2.59 -3.41
N PRO A 79 -0.33 2.36 -2.08
CA PRO A 79 0.61 2.97 -1.16
C PRO A 79 1.98 2.30 -1.28
N ILE A 80 3.02 3.11 -1.31
CA ILE A 80 4.42 2.66 -1.27
C ILE A 80 5.11 3.50 -0.18
N PRO A 81 5.66 2.91 0.87
CA PRO A 81 6.30 3.65 1.96
C PRO A 81 7.69 4.16 1.56
N PHE A 82 7.73 4.85 0.44
CA PHE A 82 8.91 5.49 -0.13
C PHE A 82 8.62 6.96 -0.35
N LEU A 83 9.26 7.81 0.43
CA LEU A 83 9.23 9.24 0.26
C LEU A 83 10.52 9.75 -0.38
N VAL A 84 10.42 10.82 -1.13
CA VAL A 84 11.52 11.45 -1.84
C VAL A 84 11.51 12.94 -1.55
N SER A 85 12.66 13.46 -1.13
CA SER A 85 12.88 14.89 -0.93
C SER A 85 13.57 15.51 -2.16
N ASP A 86 13.19 16.75 -2.48
CA ASP A 86 13.88 17.59 -3.47
C ASP A 86 15.31 17.98 -3.01
N ARG A 87 15.68 17.65 -1.77
CA ARG A 87 17.05 17.83 -1.24
C ARG A 87 18.01 16.69 -1.59
N GLY A 88 17.63 15.80 -2.50
CA GLY A 88 18.52 14.78 -3.03
C GLY A 88 18.60 13.51 -2.17
N TYR A 89 17.51 13.12 -1.53
CA TYR A 89 17.41 11.84 -0.84
C TYR A 89 16.01 11.23 -0.90
N GLY A 90 15.94 9.94 -0.66
CA GLY A 90 14.71 9.19 -0.44
C GLY A 90 14.81 8.31 0.79
N ILE A 91 13.67 8.01 1.40
CA ILE A 91 13.55 7.08 2.52
C ILE A 91 12.54 6.01 2.17
N LEU A 92 13.00 4.77 2.11
CA LEU A 92 12.15 3.59 1.96
C LEU A 92 12.02 2.90 3.31
N VAL A 93 10.81 2.74 3.80
CA VAL A 93 10.53 1.96 5.01
C VAL A 93 10.18 0.53 4.60
N ASP A 94 11.01 -0.42 5.05
CA ASP A 94 10.84 -1.85 4.72
C ASP A 94 10.00 -2.53 5.80
N CYS A 95 8.71 -2.31 5.73
CA CYS A 95 7.76 -2.85 6.69
C CYS A 95 6.38 -3.01 6.05
N GLY A 96 5.72 -4.14 6.32
CA GLY A 96 4.35 -4.42 5.87
C GLY A 96 3.25 -3.90 6.79
N SER A 97 3.59 -3.15 7.83
CA SER A 97 2.59 -2.59 8.75
C SER A 97 1.75 -1.49 8.09
N LEU A 98 0.57 -1.28 8.64
CA LEU A 98 -0.22 -0.10 8.36
C LEU A 98 0.55 1.15 8.76
N MET A 99 0.59 2.16 7.90
CA MET A 99 1.35 3.39 8.15
C MET A 99 0.49 4.63 7.93
N THR A 100 0.86 5.70 8.63
CA THR A 100 0.31 7.03 8.40
C THR A 100 1.45 8.03 8.31
N PHE A 101 1.57 8.68 7.16
CA PHE A 101 2.41 9.87 7.02
C PHE A 101 1.62 11.08 7.50
N ASN A 102 2.26 11.91 8.32
CA ASN A 102 1.70 13.15 8.80
C ASN A 102 2.71 14.28 8.62
N ASP A 103 2.26 15.39 8.07
CA ASP A 103 2.97 16.67 8.07
C ASP A 103 1.94 17.78 8.31
N ASP A 104 1.74 18.14 9.55
CA ASP A 104 0.79 19.18 9.95
C ASP A 104 1.35 20.04 11.10
N CYS A 105 0.52 20.90 11.68
CA CYS A 105 0.91 21.78 12.77
C CYS A 105 1.41 21.07 14.04
N ARG A 106 1.19 19.74 14.16
CA ARG A 106 1.67 18.92 15.28
C ARG A 106 3.05 18.34 15.02
N GLY A 107 3.56 18.44 13.78
CA GLY A 107 4.86 17.95 13.35
C GLY A 107 4.79 16.98 12.19
N SER A 108 5.98 16.48 11.82
CA SER A 108 6.15 15.58 10.66
C SER A 108 6.64 14.23 11.10
N TRP A 109 5.92 13.17 10.73
CA TRP A 109 6.32 11.80 11.06
C TRP A 109 5.70 10.77 10.11
N LEU A 110 6.29 9.58 10.07
CA LEU A 110 5.68 8.35 9.60
C LEU A 110 5.42 7.44 10.80
N TYR A 111 4.16 7.14 11.05
CA TYR A 111 3.72 6.22 12.11
C TYR A 111 3.48 4.84 11.52
N LEU A 112 3.92 3.80 12.24
CA LEU A 112 3.74 2.38 11.90
C LEU A 112 2.92 1.74 13.03
N ASP A 113 1.83 1.08 12.66
CA ASP A 113 0.87 0.59 13.65
C ASP A 113 1.38 -0.61 14.44
N MET A 114 2.07 -1.56 13.77
CA MET A 114 2.56 -2.76 14.43
C MET A 114 3.87 -3.24 13.79
N ILE A 115 4.95 -3.24 14.55
CA ILE A 115 6.29 -3.65 14.13
C ILE A 115 7.01 -4.43 15.22
N GLU A 116 7.88 -5.33 14.84
CA GLU A 116 8.86 -5.97 15.74
C GLU A 116 10.16 -5.17 15.77
N GLN A 117 10.55 -4.65 14.61
CA GLN A 117 11.72 -3.79 14.40
C GLN A 117 11.39 -2.73 13.35
N LEU A 118 12.16 -1.66 13.32
CA LEU A 118 12.02 -0.57 12.37
C LEU A 118 13.19 -0.61 11.38
N ASP A 119 12.90 -1.10 10.17
CA ASP A 119 13.87 -1.14 9.08
C ASP A 119 13.55 -0.08 8.04
N TYR A 120 14.56 0.70 7.66
CA TYR A 120 14.44 1.67 6.57
C TYR A 120 15.77 1.87 5.86
N TYR A 121 15.68 2.30 4.60
CA TYR A 121 16.83 2.63 3.75
C TYR A 121 16.84 4.12 3.47
N PHE A 122 17.98 4.75 3.70
CA PHE A 122 18.24 6.12 3.26
C PHE A 122 18.99 6.08 1.94
N ILE A 123 18.40 6.65 0.89
CA ILE A 123 18.92 6.63 -0.48
C ILE A 123 19.31 8.05 -0.85
N ARG A 124 20.60 8.29 -1.09
CA ARG A 124 21.10 9.59 -1.55
C ARG A 124 21.27 9.58 -3.06
N GLY A 125 20.95 10.70 -3.73
CA GLY A 125 21.20 10.95 -5.14
C GLY A 125 21.35 12.43 -5.43
N GLU A 126 22.09 12.78 -6.48
CA GLU A 126 22.25 14.17 -6.92
C GLU A 126 20.98 14.71 -7.62
N ASN A 127 20.14 13.79 -8.08
CA ASN A 127 18.89 14.07 -8.76
C ASN A 127 17.89 12.94 -8.52
N LEU A 128 16.63 13.15 -8.94
CA LEU A 128 15.56 12.18 -8.76
C LEU A 128 15.85 10.84 -9.43
N ASP A 129 16.49 10.84 -10.60
CA ASP A 129 16.79 9.60 -11.35
C ASP A 129 17.74 8.70 -10.57
N GLU A 130 18.73 9.28 -9.88
CA GLU A 130 19.65 8.52 -9.03
C GLU A 130 18.96 7.96 -7.78
N ILE A 131 18.07 8.71 -7.17
CA ILE A 131 17.27 8.25 -6.03
C ILE A 131 16.39 7.09 -6.46
N ILE A 132 15.70 7.20 -7.59
CA ILE A 132 14.87 6.12 -8.15
C ILE A 132 15.73 4.92 -8.56
N LYS A 133 16.92 5.14 -9.10
CA LYS A 133 17.87 4.06 -9.38
C LYS A 133 18.29 3.31 -8.12
N GLY A 134 18.54 4.03 -7.03
CA GLY A 134 18.82 3.45 -5.71
C GLY A 134 17.63 2.65 -5.17
N PHE A 135 16.44 3.20 -5.23
CA PHE A 135 15.19 2.49 -4.90
C PHE A 135 15.04 1.19 -5.73
N ARG A 136 15.30 1.28 -7.05
CA ARG A 136 15.23 0.14 -7.97
C ARG A 136 16.33 -0.90 -7.73
N PHE A 137 17.47 -0.49 -7.18
CA PHE A 137 18.51 -1.43 -6.75
C PHE A 137 18.03 -2.31 -5.58
N LEU A 138 17.27 -1.73 -4.65
CA LEU A 138 16.71 -2.44 -3.50
C LEU A 138 15.47 -3.30 -3.88
N THR A 139 14.58 -2.76 -4.68
CA THR A 139 13.27 -3.38 -4.97
C THR A 139 13.23 -4.20 -6.25
N GLY A 140 14.28 -4.18 -7.04
CA GLY A 140 14.37 -4.88 -8.32
C GLY A 140 13.96 -4.01 -9.52
N ARG A 141 14.13 -4.56 -10.73
CA ARG A 141 13.82 -3.86 -11.97
C ARG A 141 12.33 -3.94 -12.29
N ALA A 142 11.75 -2.83 -12.78
CA ALA A 142 10.44 -2.88 -13.41
C ALA A 142 10.50 -3.71 -14.69
N VAL A 143 9.52 -4.58 -14.87
CA VAL A 143 9.37 -5.32 -16.12
C VAL A 143 8.85 -4.38 -17.19
N MET A 144 9.46 -4.41 -18.38
CA MET A 144 8.91 -3.71 -19.54
C MET A 144 7.65 -4.45 -19.99
N LEU A 145 6.51 -3.81 -19.82
CA LEU A 145 5.24 -4.36 -20.24
C LEU A 145 5.11 -4.33 -21.77
N PRO A 146 4.41 -5.28 -22.40
CA PRO A 146 4.13 -5.24 -23.82
C PRO A 146 3.23 -4.03 -24.17
N LYS A 147 3.38 -3.50 -25.38
CA LYS A 147 2.70 -2.27 -25.82
C LYS A 147 1.18 -2.30 -25.62
N TRP A 148 0.53 -3.45 -25.82
CA TRP A 148 -0.92 -3.60 -25.66
C TRP A 148 -1.42 -3.38 -24.23
N SER A 149 -0.58 -3.59 -23.20
CA SER A 149 -0.96 -3.37 -21.80
C SER A 149 -1.14 -1.89 -21.44
N PHE A 150 -0.70 -0.97 -22.30
CA PHE A 150 -0.93 0.47 -22.16
C PHE A 150 -2.17 0.95 -22.92
N GLY A 151 -2.92 0.02 -23.53
CA GLY A 151 -4.19 0.31 -24.19
C GLY A 151 -5.36 0.29 -23.23
N TYR A 152 -6.55 0.29 -23.80
CA TYR A 152 -7.78 0.20 -23.02
C TYR A 152 -7.89 -1.16 -22.31
N VAL A 153 -8.20 -1.13 -21.03
CA VAL A 153 -8.49 -2.31 -20.21
C VAL A 153 -9.93 -2.23 -19.74
N GLN A 154 -10.79 -3.09 -20.28
CA GLN A 154 -12.18 -3.20 -19.86
C GLN A 154 -12.27 -3.81 -18.46
N SER A 155 -12.91 -3.11 -17.54
CA SER A 155 -13.17 -3.59 -16.20
C SER A 155 -14.67 -3.60 -15.92
N LYS A 156 -15.16 -4.70 -15.35
CA LYS A 156 -16.54 -4.86 -14.91
C LYS A 156 -16.56 -5.88 -13.76
N GLU A 157 -17.44 -5.69 -12.80
CA GLU A 157 -17.56 -6.57 -11.63
C GLU A 157 -17.80 -8.05 -12.02
N ALA A 158 -18.70 -8.29 -12.99
CA ALA A 158 -18.99 -9.63 -13.49
C ALA A 158 -19.53 -9.61 -14.92
N TYR A 159 -19.19 -10.65 -15.69
CA TYR A 159 -19.83 -11.00 -16.96
C TYR A 159 -20.66 -12.24 -16.73
N LYS A 160 -21.99 -12.15 -16.86
CA LYS A 160 -22.92 -13.23 -16.51
C LYS A 160 -23.09 -14.27 -17.60
N THR A 161 -22.87 -13.88 -18.87
CA THR A 161 -23.07 -14.74 -20.04
C THR A 161 -21.93 -14.60 -21.04
N GLN A 162 -21.76 -15.62 -21.88
CA GLN A 162 -20.82 -15.57 -23.00
C GLN A 162 -21.19 -14.46 -24.00
N ASP A 163 -22.48 -14.27 -24.26
CA ASP A 163 -22.95 -13.25 -25.21
C ASP A 163 -22.60 -11.85 -24.74
N GLU A 164 -22.64 -11.59 -23.45
CA GLU A 164 -22.21 -10.34 -22.87
C GLU A 164 -20.71 -10.08 -23.11
N VAL A 165 -19.86 -11.08 -22.91
CA VAL A 165 -18.42 -10.96 -23.20
C VAL A 165 -18.18 -10.70 -24.68
N VAL A 166 -18.86 -11.44 -25.57
CA VAL A 166 -18.74 -11.28 -27.03
C VAL A 166 -19.20 -9.91 -27.48
N TRP A 167 -20.25 -9.37 -26.86
CA TRP A 167 -20.73 -8.03 -27.15
C TRP A 167 -19.68 -6.97 -26.83
N TYR A 168 -19.11 -7.00 -25.62
CA TYR A 168 -18.04 -6.07 -25.22
C TYR A 168 -16.83 -6.15 -26.14
N CYS A 169 -16.41 -7.37 -26.54
CA CYS A 169 -15.28 -7.53 -27.47
C CYS A 169 -15.54 -6.96 -28.88
N LYS A 170 -16.80 -6.78 -29.28
CA LYS A 170 -17.17 -6.22 -30.59
C LYS A 170 -17.37 -4.71 -30.56
N GLU A 171 -17.88 -4.18 -29.45
CA GLU A 171 -18.24 -2.77 -29.32
C GLU A 171 -17.07 -1.88 -28.84
N ILE A 172 -16.07 -2.48 -28.24
CA ILE A 172 -14.88 -1.74 -27.78
C ILE A 172 -13.78 -1.85 -28.82
N PRO A 173 -13.29 -0.71 -29.34
CA PRO A 173 -12.28 -0.65 -30.40
C PRO A 173 -10.91 -1.17 -29.97
#